data_c23e388e9761fde8caf4a53cdeade1b6
#
_entry.id   c23e388e9761fde8caf4a53cdeade1b6
#
_cell.length_a   1.000
_cell.length_b   1.000
_cell.length_c   1.000
_cell.angle_alpha   90.00
_cell.angle_beta   90.00
_cell.angle_gamma   90.00
#
_symmetry.space_group_name_H-M   'P 1'
#
loop_
_entity.id
_entity.type
_entity.pdbx_description
1 polymer ?
#
loop_
_entity_poly.entity_id
_entity_poly.type
_entity_poly.pdbx_seq_one_letter_code
_entity_poly.pdbx_strand_id
1 'polypeptide(L)'
;MPFQITIEPLTIESFKPYGDVIQLEGNKNVIIANQGTAKRVNHVAKLENLRSGPSPALQSAKPNMCIFSSAPRPTTGGLFQVKLLERHPYSSQVFMPIHEQGVTTSPDLPSYLVIVAENGSDDLPDLRTIRAFAATTTQGINYKANSWHSPMVTIGRRVDFVVLVWENGVKLQDCEEAPITPVLIDLKPLFKNLPESKI
;
A
#
# COMPACT_ATOMS: atom_id res chain seq x y z
N MET A 1 7.60 15.50 21.88
CA MET A 1 7.41 15.89 20.46
C MET A 1 6.79 14.72 19.73
N PRO A 2 5.87 14.89 18.78
CA PRO A 2 5.34 13.78 18.01
C PRO A 2 6.48 13.09 17.26
N PHE A 3 6.42 11.77 17.20
CA PHE A 3 7.40 10.95 16.50
C PHE A 3 7.29 11.21 15.00
N GLN A 4 8.41 11.55 14.36
CA GLN A 4 8.47 11.83 12.92
C GLN A 4 9.30 10.76 12.22
N ILE A 5 8.78 10.23 11.11
CA ILE A 5 9.46 9.25 10.28
C ILE A 5 9.83 9.83 8.92
N THR A 6 10.90 9.31 8.36
CA THR A 6 11.36 9.65 7.00
C THR A 6 10.70 8.73 5.98
N ILE A 7 10.54 9.26 4.76
CA ILE A 7 10.01 8.48 3.64
C ILE A 7 11.17 7.80 2.92
N GLU A 8 10.98 6.52 2.62
CA GLU A 8 11.91 5.69 1.86
C GLU A 8 11.36 5.40 0.47
N PRO A 9 12.20 5.14 -0.54
CA PRO A 9 11.75 4.59 -1.82
C PRO A 9 11.10 3.21 -1.61
N LEU A 10 9.99 2.95 -2.32
CA LEU A 10 9.40 1.62 -2.34
C LEU A 10 10.26 0.68 -3.18
N THR A 11 10.82 -0.35 -2.58
CA THR A 11 11.58 -1.40 -3.28
C THR A 11 11.08 -2.79 -2.90
N ILE A 12 11.33 -3.78 -3.75
CA ILE A 12 10.97 -5.19 -3.49
C ILE A 12 11.59 -5.66 -2.18
N GLU A 13 12.86 -5.30 -1.92
CA GLU A 13 13.59 -5.72 -0.74
C GLU A 13 13.08 -5.05 0.53
N SER A 14 12.88 -3.73 0.49
CA SER A 14 12.49 -2.94 1.67
C SER A 14 11.06 -3.22 2.12
N PHE A 15 10.17 -3.61 1.19
CA PHE A 15 8.77 -3.90 1.46
C PHE A 15 8.48 -5.39 1.79
N LYS A 16 9.43 -6.29 1.53
CA LYS A 16 9.28 -7.74 1.71
C LYS A 16 8.71 -8.19 3.08
N PRO A 17 9.02 -7.55 4.22
CA PRO A 17 8.41 -7.91 5.50
C PRO A 17 6.90 -7.72 5.55
N TYR A 18 6.37 -6.81 4.75
CA TYR A 18 4.96 -6.37 4.78
C TYR A 18 4.13 -6.92 3.62
N GLY A 19 4.79 -7.41 2.56
CA GLY A 19 4.13 -7.92 1.36
C GLY A 19 5.01 -7.86 0.12
N ASP A 20 4.41 -7.63 -1.03
CA ASP A 20 5.08 -7.66 -2.33
C ASP A 20 4.91 -6.32 -3.06
N VAL A 21 5.91 -5.94 -3.85
CA VAL A 21 5.82 -4.84 -4.82
C VAL A 21 5.52 -5.41 -6.21
N ILE A 22 4.44 -4.94 -6.81
CA ILE A 22 3.97 -5.37 -8.13
C ILE A 22 4.51 -4.41 -9.19
N GLN A 23 5.58 -4.78 -9.85
CA GLN A 23 6.23 -3.98 -10.89
C GLN A 23 6.97 -4.88 -11.87
N LEU A 24 7.30 -4.35 -13.05
CA LEU A 24 8.12 -5.08 -14.02
C LEU A 24 9.62 -4.95 -13.71
N GLU A 25 10.03 -3.73 -13.37
CA GLU A 25 11.43 -3.40 -13.12
C GLU A 25 11.96 -4.05 -11.84
N GLY A 26 13.25 -4.37 -11.82
CA GLY A 26 13.90 -5.03 -10.68
C GLY A 26 13.62 -6.52 -10.55
N ASN A 27 12.73 -7.09 -11.36
CA ASN A 27 12.47 -8.53 -11.37
C ASN A 27 13.49 -9.28 -12.23
N LYS A 28 14.02 -10.38 -11.69
CA LYS A 28 15.06 -11.19 -12.36
C LYS A 28 14.50 -12.19 -13.37
N ASN A 29 13.22 -12.56 -13.23
CA ASN A 29 12.58 -13.64 -14.02
C ASN A 29 11.62 -13.07 -15.06
N VAL A 30 12.09 -12.17 -15.91
CA VAL A 30 11.31 -11.61 -17.01
C VAL A 30 11.26 -12.63 -18.15
N ILE A 31 10.05 -12.97 -18.59
CA ILE A 31 9.79 -13.86 -19.71
C ILE A 31 9.36 -13.03 -20.90
N ILE A 32 9.96 -13.29 -22.05
CA ILE A 32 9.51 -12.72 -23.32
C ILE A 32 8.30 -13.53 -23.79
N ALA A 33 7.22 -12.85 -24.07
CA ALA A 33 5.95 -13.44 -24.47
C ALA A 33 5.41 -12.77 -25.75
N ASN A 34 4.28 -13.30 -26.26
CA ASN A 34 3.56 -12.72 -27.39
C ASN A 34 4.49 -12.45 -28.60
N GLN A 35 5.24 -13.47 -29.03
CA GLN A 35 6.21 -13.45 -30.15
C GLN A 35 7.24 -12.29 -30.05
N GLY A 36 7.65 -11.94 -28.83
CA GLY A 36 8.68 -10.91 -28.59
C GLY A 36 8.12 -9.52 -28.30
N THR A 37 6.80 -9.31 -28.38
CA THR A 37 6.19 -7.99 -28.18
C THR A 37 5.80 -7.68 -26.73
N ALA A 38 5.88 -8.68 -25.82
CA ALA A 38 5.50 -8.53 -24.42
C ALA A 38 6.60 -9.03 -23.47
N LYS A 39 6.67 -8.40 -22.31
CA LYS A 39 7.43 -8.86 -21.16
C LYS A 39 6.45 -9.31 -20.06
N ARG A 40 6.73 -10.46 -19.44
CA ARG A 40 5.90 -11.03 -18.39
C ARG A 40 6.76 -11.42 -17.20
N VAL A 41 6.30 -11.08 -16.00
CA VAL A 41 6.83 -11.59 -14.74
C VAL A 41 5.71 -12.33 -14.02
N ASN A 42 5.96 -13.59 -13.68
CA ASN A 42 4.99 -14.41 -12.95
C ASN A 42 5.19 -14.26 -11.45
N HIS A 43 4.11 -14.47 -10.69
CA HIS A 43 4.15 -14.58 -9.23
C HIS A 43 4.78 -13.34 -8.54
N VAL A 44 4.48 -12.15 -9.06
CA VAL A 44 4.95 -10.87 -8.48
C VAL A 44 4.31 -10.56 -7.12
N ALA A 45 3.21 -11.24 -6.79
CA ALA A 45 2.51 -11.12 -5.52
C ALA A 45 1.99 -12.47 -5.05
N LYS A 46 2.10 -12.73 -3.75
CA LYS A 46 1.51 -13.89 -3.10
C LYS A 46 0.10 -13.53 -2.61
N LEU A 47 -0.91 -13.93 -3.36
CA LEU A 47 -2.30 -13.72 -2.97
C LEU A 47 -2.71 -14.73 -1.90
N GLU A 48 -3.22 -14.25 -0.76
CA GLU A 48 -3.54 -15.08 0.39
C GLU A 48 -5.01 -14.95 0.79
N ASN A 49 -5.66 -16.08 1.02
CA ASN A 49 -6.91 -16.20 1.75
C ASN A 49 -6.74 -17.26 2.83
N LEU A 50 -6.52 -16.84 4.08
CA LEU A 50 -6.24 -17.72 5.21
C LEU A 50 -7.50 -18.32 5.85
N ARG A 51 -8.68 -18.04 5.28
CA ARG A 51 -9.97 -18.57 5.74
C ARG A 51 -10.28 -19.99 5.26
N SER A 52 -9.37 -20.61 4.50
CA SER A 52 -9.50 -21.98 4.01
C SER A 52 -9.15 -22.98 5.11
N GLY A 53 -10.13 -23.41 5.89
CA GLY A 53 -9.92 -24.44 6.92
C GLY A 53 -11.26 -24.90 7.52
N PRO A 54 -11.29 -26.05 8.21
CA PRO A 54 -12.51 -26.65 8.76
C PRO A 54 -13.04 -25.91 10.02
N SER A 55 -12.50 -24.74 10.36
CA SER A 55 -12.97 -24.00 11.53
C SER A 55 -14.34 -23.37 11.25
N PRO A 56 -15.39 -23.73 11.98
CA PRO A 56 -16.72 -23.10 11.86
C PRO A 56 -16.70 -21.59 12.17
N ALA A 57 -15.67 -21.10 12.84
CA ALA A 57 -15.51 -19.69 13.21
C ALA A 57 -15.07 -18.81 12.04
N LEU A 58 -14.46 -19.40 10.99
CA LEU A 58 -14.00 -18.68 9.81
C LEU A 58 -14.89 -19.04 8.62
N GLN A 59 -15.85 -18.17 8.33
CA GLN A 59 -16.69 -18.33 7.14
C GLN A 59 -15.84 -18.17 5.87
N SER A 60 -16.19 -18.91 4.81
CA SER A 60 -15.51 -18.79 3.52
C SER A 60 -15.60 -17.37 2.97
N ALA A 61 -14.49 -16.84 2.48
CA ALA A 61 -14.42 -15.53 1.84
C ALA A 61 -14.44 -15.65 0.33
N LYS A 62 -14.97 -14.62 -0.34
CA LYS A 62 -14.94 -14.47 -1.80
C LYS A 62 -13.96 -13.38 -2.20
N PRO A 63 -13.29 -13.50 -3.36
CA PRO A 63 -12.48 -12.40 -3.86
C PRO A 63 -13.39 -11.24 -4.25
N ASN A 64 -13.07 -10.05 -3.75
CA ASN A 64 -13.66 -8.78 -4.14
C ASN A 64 -12.62 -8.00 -4.95
N MET A 65 -12.91 -7.78 -6.24
CA MET A 65 -12.14 -6.87 -7.08
C MET A 65 -12.95 -5.59 -7.24
N CYS A 66 -12.42 -4.47 -6.77
CA CYS A 66 -13.11 -3.19 -6.84
C CYS A 66 -12.20 -2.07 -7.34
N ILE A 67 -12.81 -0.93 -7.68
CA ILE A 67 -12.10 0.33 -7.95
C ILE A 67 -12.12 1.15 -6.68
N PHE A 68 -10.93 1.58 -6.26
CA PHE A 68 -10.73 2.46 -5.12
C PHE A 68 -10.16 3.79 -5.60
N SER A 69 -10.97 4.84 -5.53
CA SER A 69 -10.60 6.19 -5.98
C SER A 69 -10.17 7.03 -4.78
N SER A 70 -8.86 7.24 -4.61
CA SER A 70 -8.29 7.96 -3.48
C SER A 70 -7.93 9.40 -3.83
N ALA A 71 -8.56 10.36 -3.15
CA ALA A 71 -8.18 11.76 -3.22
C ALA A 71 -7.03 12.07 -2.24
N PRO A 72 -6.21 13.11 -2.52
CA PRO A 72 -5.16 13.53 -1.60
C PRO A 72 -5.71 13.85 -0.23
N ARG A 73 -5.00 13.44 0.80
CA ARG A 73 -5.34 13.80 2.19
C ARG A 73 -4.75 15.14 2.57
N PRO A 74 -5.43 15.91 3.44
CA PRO A 74 -4.92 17.19 3.95
C PRO A 74 -3.58 17.02 4.64
N THR A 75 -2.68 18.00 4.41
CA THR A 75 -1.40 18.14 5.10
C THR A 75 -1.35 19.51 5.79
N THR A 76 -0.53 19.65 6.82
CA THR A 76 -0.29 20.91 7.49
C THR A 76 1.20 21.23 7.45
N GLY A 77 1.56 22.28 6.72
CA GLY A 77 2.98 22.67 6.56
C GLY A 77 3.84 21.58 5.89
N GLY A 78 3.27 20.76 5.01
CA GLY A 78 3.94 19.64 4.35
C GLY A 78 4.06 18.39 5.23
N LEU A 79 3.40 18.36 6.39
CA LEU A 79 3.36 17.19 7.27
C LEU A 79 2.03 16.45 7.10
N PHE A 80 2.11 15.14 6.86
CA PHE A 80 0.96 14.22 6.91
C PHE A 80 0.92 13.53 8.27
N GLN A 81 -0.28 13.42 8.86
CA GLN A 81 -0.49 12.81 10.16
C GLN A 81 -1.19 11.46 10.03
N VAL A 82 -0.50 10.39 10.41
CA VAL A 82 -1.06 9.03 10.54
C VAL A 82 -1.71 8.92 11.93
N LYS A 83 -3.00 8.56 11.96
CA LYS A 83 -3.79 8.41 13.21
C LYS A 83 -4.44 7.05 13.34
N LEU A 84 -4.40 6.27 12.27
CA LEU A 84 -5.08 4.97 12.16
C LEU A 84 -4.22 4.04 11.32
N LEU A 85 -4.10 2.80 11.75
CA LEU A 85 -3.67 1.68 10.94
C LEU A 85 -4.79 0.65 10.87
N GLU A 86 -4.86 -0.07 9.77
CA GLU A 86 -5.78 -1.17 9.55
C GLU A 86 -5.02 -2.42 9.11
N ARG A 87 -5.65 -3.59 9.26
CA ARG A 87 -5.15 -4.85 8.70
C ARG A 87 -6.31 -5.71 8.24
N HIS A 88 -6.03 -6.61 7.30
CA HIS A 88 -6.92 -7.69 6.89
C HIS A 88 -6.39 -8.99 7.48
N PRO A 89 -6.93 -9.50 8.61
CA PRO A 89 -6.29 -10.58 9.37
C PRO A 89 -6.09 -11.85 8.57
N TYR A 90 -7.01 -12.12 7.62
CA TYR A 90 -7.06 -13.38 6.88
C TYR A 90 -6.92 -13.23 5.37
N SER A 91 -6.64 -12.03 4.88
CA SER A 91 -6.54 -11.76 3.45
C SER A 91 -5.34 -10.89 3.15
N SER A 92 -4.63 -11.19 2.06
CA SER A 92 -3.80 -10.19 1.41
C SER A 92 -4.68 -9.13 0.75
N GLN A 93 -4.13 -7.93 0.51
CA GLN A 93 -4.82 -6.86 -0.20
C GLN A 93 -3.90 -6.23 -1.24
N VAL A 94 -4.33 -6.32 -2.50
CA VAL A 94 -3.63 -5.70 -3.63
C VAL A 94 -4.17 -4.31 -3.87
N PHE A 95 -3.27 -3.36 -4.14
CA PHE A 95 -3.56 -2.07 -4.76
C PHE A 95 -2.71 -1.93 -6.03
N MET A 96 -3.35 -1.79 -7.17
CA MET A 96 -2.69 -1.56 -8.45
C MET A 96 -3.17 -0.24 -9.05
N PRO A 97 -2.32 0.80 -9.16
CA PRO A 97 -2.69 2.06 -9.80
C PRO A 97 -3.09 1.82 -11.25
N ILE A 98 -4.20 2.43 -11.70
CA ILE A 98 -4.69 2.32 -13.08
C ILE A 98 -4.87 3.68 -13.74
N HIS A 99 -5.13 4.71 -12.97
CA HIS A 99 -5.34 6.05 -13.48
C HIS A 99 -4.95 7.11 -12.46
N GLU A 100 -4.38 8.20 -12.96
CA GLU A 100 -3.98 9.36 -12.21
C GLU A 100 -4.56 10.61 -12.88
N GLN A 101 -5.38 11.37 -12.16
CA GLN A 101 -6.06 12.53 -12.72
C GLN A 101 -5.16 13.76 -12.79
N GLY A 102 -5.23 14.45 -13.91
CA GLY A 102 -4.71 15.81 -14.05
C GLY A 102 -3.22 15.90 -14.35
N VAL A 103 -2.61 14.87 -14.96
CA VAL A 103 -1.16 14.88 -15.05
C VAL A 103 -0.55 14.53 -16.38
N THR A 104 0.35 15.44 -16.75
CA THR A 104 1.54 15.22 -17.57
C THR A 104 2.79 15.05 -16.69
N THR A 105 2.75 14.31 -15.59
CA THR A 105 3.92 14.14 -14.72
C THR A 105 4.70 12.90 -15.12
N SER A 106 6.00 12.96 -14.85
CA SER A 106 6.87 11.79 -15.01
C SER A 106 6.31 10.62 -14.21
N PRO A 107 6.22 9.40 -14.80
CA PRO A 107 5.80 8.20 -14.09
C PRO A 107 6.73 7.85 -12.90
N ASP A 108 7.89 8.48 -12.82
CA ASP A 108 8.88 8.28 -11.77
C ASP A 108 8.63 9.13 -10.51
N LEU A 109 7.65 10.07 -10.57
CA LEU A 109 7.33 10.88 -9.41
C LEU A 109 6.41 10.11 -8.45
N PRO A 110 6.65 10.22 -7.11
CA PRO A 110 5.79 9.62 -6.11
C PRO A 110 4.34 10.07 -6.25
N SER A 111 3.42 9.12 -6.22
CA SER A 111 1.99 9.34 -6.38
C SER A 111 1.19 8.95 -5.15
N TYR A 112 1.73 8.05 -4.33
CA TYR A 112 1.10 7.62 -3.10
C TYR A 112 2.10 7.14 -2.06
N LEU A 113 1.67 7.08 -0.80
CA LEU A 113 2.43 6.55 0.31
C LEU A 113 1.91 5.19 0.71
N VAL A 114 2.83 4.29 1.02
CA VAL A 114 2.60 3.00 1.65
C VAL A 114 3.17 3.08 3.06
N ILE A 115 2.31 3.04 4.07
CA ILE A 115 2.71 3.21 5.47
C ILE A 115 2.33 1.92 6.20
N VAL A 116 3.30 1.30 6.86
CA VAL A 116 3.18 -0.03 7.47
C VAL A 116 3.82 -0.07 8.84
N ALA A 117 3.39 -1.04 9.66
CA ALA A 117 4.04 -1.39 10.93
C ALA A 117 4.02 -2.90 11.12
N GLU A 118 4.93 -3.42 11.94
CA GLU A 118 4.91 -4.81 12.36
C GLU A 118 3.89 -5.03 13.48
N ASN A 119 3.48 -6.28 13.70
CA ASN A 119 2.67 -6.65 14.85
C ASN A 119 3.50 -6.56 16.12
N GLY A 120 2.96 -5.89 17.14
CA GLY A 120 3.50 -5.95 18.50
C GLY A 120 3.16 -7.28 19.20
N SER A 121 3.72 -7.48 20.38
CA SER A 121 3.46 -8.66 21.21
C SER A 121 2.01 -8.71 21.76
N ASP A 122 1.31 -7.60 21.73
CA ASP A 122 -0.08 -7.40 22.13
C ASP A 122 -1.06 -7.50 20.94
N ASP A 123 -0.57 -7.93 19.78
CA ASP A 123 -1.30 -8.01 18.51
C ASP A 123 -1.80 -6.65 17.98
N LEU A 124 -1.27 -5.55 18.48
CA LEU A 124 -1.47 -4.19 17.97
C LEU A 124 -0.27 -3.75 17.13
N PRO A 125 -0.39 -2.65 16.34
CA PRO A 125 0.74 -2.17 15.56
C PRO A 125 1.89 -1.65 16.45
N ASP A 126 3.08 -2.18 16.27
CA ASP A 126 4.28 -1.67 16.96
C ASP A 126 4.78 -0.38 16.28
N LEU A 127 4.47 0.76 16.88
CA LEU A 127 4.81 2.07 16.31
C LEU A 127 6.32 2.34 16.24
N ARG A 128 7.16 1.54 16.92
CA ARG A 128 8.64 1.65 16.80
C ARG A 128 9.14 1.11 15.46
N THR A 129 8.32 0.29 14.80
CA THR A 129 8.63 -0.33 13.50
C THR A 129 7.94 0.36 12.32
N ILE A 130 7.20 1.44 12.58
CA ILE A 130 6.44 2.13 11.54
C ILE A 130 7.37 2.69 10.45
N ARG A 131 7.05 2.41 9.19
CA ARG A 131 7.79 2.88 8.02
C ARG A 131 6.84 3.48 6.99
N ALA A 132 7.35 4.42 6.21
CA ALA A 132 6.64 5.04 5.10
C ALA A 132 7.45 4.93 3.82
N PHE A 133 6.81 4.46 2.75
CA PHE A 133 7.42 4.32 1.44
C PHE A 133 6.70 5.22 0.44
N ALA A 134 7.48 5.87 -0.44
CA ALA A 134 6.96 6.60 -1.58
C ALA A 134 6.86 5.66 -2.78
N ALA A 135 5.69 5.57 -3.38
CA ALA A 135 5.39 4.73 -4.52
C ALA A 135 4.95 5.56 -5.73
N THR A 136 5.25 5.06 -6.93
CA THR A 136 4.86 5.65 -8.20
C THR A 136 3.65 4.94 -8.81
N THR A 137 3.07 5.50 -9.87
CA THR A 137 1.96 4.83 -10.60
C THR A 137 2.39 3.60 -11.38
N THR A 138 3.68 3.34 -11.53
CA THR A 138 4.21 2.12 -12.15
C THR A 138 4.39 0.96 -11.16
N GLN A 139 4.17 1.23 -9.88
CA GLN A 139 4.31 0.28 -8.78
C GLN A 139 2.95 0.01 -8.14
N GLY A 140 2.51 -1.24 -8.12
CA GLY A 140 1.45 -1.72 -7.25
C GLY A 140 2.03 -2.37 -6.01
N ILE A 141 1.19 -2.64 -5.03
CA ILE A 141 1.55 -3.35 -3.80
C ILE A 141 0.55 -4.46 -3.50
N ASN A 142 1.02 -5.44 -2.77
CA ASN A 142 0.19 -6.47 -2.14
C ASN A 142 0.58 -6.53 -0.66
N TYR A 143 -0.27 -6.03 0.23
CA TYR A 143 -0.10 -6.28 1.66
C TYR A 143 -0.33 -7.76 1.93
N LYS A 144 0.59 -8.44 2.63
CA LYS A 144 0.34 -9.80 3.10
C LYS A 144 -0.79 -9.82 4.13
N ALA A 145 -1.46 -10.94 4.29
CA ALA A 145 -2.46 -11.11 5.33
C ALA A 145 -1.90 -10.70 6.70
N ASN A 146 -2.72 -10.01 7.50
CA ASN A 146 -2.38 -9.57 8.85
C ASN A 146 -1.29 -8.48 8.95
N SER A 147 -0.99 -7.77 7.86
CA SER A 147 -0.01 -6.67 7.87
C SER A 147 -0.70 -5.36 8.23
N TRP A 148 -0.25 -4.70 9.31
CA TRP A 148 -0.73 -3.37 9.67
C TRP A 148 -0.29 -2.33 8.65
N HIS A 149 -1.22 -1.55 8.14
CA HIS A 149 -0.97 -0.50 7.17
C HIS A 149 -1.94 0.68 7.33
N SER A 150 -1.54 1.86 6.88
CA SER A 150 -2.45 3.01 6.82
C SER A 150 -3.44 2.83 5.66
N PRO A 151 -4.71 3.23 5.82
CA PRO A 151 -5.58 3.45 4.68
C PRO A 151 -4.86 4.30 3.62
N MET A 152 -5.13 4.01 2.33
CA MET A 152 -4.41 4.57 1.20
C MET A 152 -4.25 6.10 1.27
N VAL A 153 -3.03 6.58 1.01
CA VAL A 153 -2.66 8.00 1.05
C VAL A 153 -2.07 8.39 -0.30
N THR A 154 -2.82 9.17 -1.08
CA THR A 154 -2.32 9.74 -2.34
C THR A 154 -1.69 11.12 -2.11
N ILE A 155 -0.74 11.48 -2.97
CA ILE A 155 0.08 12.69 -2.85
C ILE A 155 -0.30 13.65 -3.98
N GLY A 156 -0.76 14.85 -3.60
CA GLY A 156 -1.00 15.96 -4.52
C GLY A 156 -2.16 15.79 -5.51
N ARG A 157 -2.61 14.57 -5.80
CA ARG A 157 -3.62 14.26 -6.81
C ARG A 157 -4.40 12.99 -6.50
N ARG A 158 -5.54 12.82 -7.17
CA ARG A 158 -6.35 11.61 -7.09
C ARG A 158 -5.68 10.48 -7.88
N VAL A 159 -5.66 9.30 -7.30
CA VAL A 159 -5.24 8.06 -7.95
C VAL A 159 -6.34 7.03 -7.80
N ASP A 160 -6.69 6.39 -8.91
CA ASP A 160 -7.62 5.27 -8.94
C ASP A 160 -6.82 3.97 -8.96
N PHE A 161 -7.26 3.01 -8.14
CA PHE A 161 -6.63 1.70 -8.00
C PHE A 161 -7.62 0.60 -8.32
N VAL A 162 -7.15 -0.47 -8.95
CA VAL A 162 -7.77 -1.78 -8.82
C VAL A 162 -7.33 -2.36 -7.49
N VAL A 163 -8.28 -2.79 -6.68
CA VAL A 163 -8.04 -3.47 -5.40
C VAL A 163 -8.58 -4.87 -5.47
N LEU A 164 -7.82 -5.83 -4.92
CA LEU A 164 -8.25 -7.21 -4.74
C LEU A 164 -8.05 -7.61 -3.29
N VAL A 165 -9.11 -8.07 -2.65
CA VAL A 165 -9.12 -8.55 -1.26
C VAL A 165 -10.15 -9.68 -1.12
N TRP A 166 -9.99 -10.61 -0.17
CA TRP A 166 -11.01 -11.62 0.14
C TRP A 166 -11.83 -11.18 1.33
N GLU A 167 -13.17 -11.20 1.17
CA GLU A 167 -14.12 -10.74 2.17
C GLU A 167 -15.24 -11.76 2.38
N ASN A 168 -15.78 -11.82 3.61
CA ASN A 168 -16.93 -12.66 3.96
C ASN A 168 -18.09 -11.87 4.58
N GLY A 169 -17.96 -10.53 4.72
CA GLY A 169 -18.95 -9.65 5.31
C GLY A 169 -18.91 -9.59 6.84
N VAL A 170 -17.99 -10.28 7.49
CA VAL A 170 -17.78 -10.21 8.94
C VAL A 170 -16.74 -9.14 9.25
N LYS A 171 -17.18 -8.00 9.78
CA LYS A 171 -16.38 -6.78 9.91
C LYS A 171 -14.96 -7.02 10.44
N LEU A 172 -14.80 -7.66 11.60
CA LEU A 172 -13.48 -7.87 12.22
C LEU A 172 -12.68 -9.02 11.60
N GLN A 173 -13.29 -9.81 10.71
CA GLN A 173 -12.57 -10.79 9.90
C GLN A 173 -12.12 -10.19 8.58
N ASP A 174 -12.83 -9.19 8.08
CA ASP A 174 -12.50 -8.53 6.82
C ASP A 174 -11.51 -7.38 7.03
N CYS A 175 -11.71 -6.57 8.09
CA CYS A 175 -10.82 -5.46 8.41
C CYS A 175 -10.84 -5.17 9.91
N GLU A 176 -9.67 -5.03 10.49
CA GLU A 176 -9.45 -4.51 11.84
C GLU A 176 -8.78 -3.15 11.77
N GLU A 177 -9.24 -2.21 12.58
CA GLU A 177 -8.71 -0.85 12.69
C GLU A 177 -8.12 -0.62 14.08
N ALA A 178 -6.94 -0.02 14.13
CA ALA A 178 -6.28 0.40 15.35
C ALA A 178 -5.98 1.91 15.31
N PRO A 179 -6.72 2.75 16.08
CA PRO A 179 -6.30 4.12 16.35
C PRO A 179 -4.93 4.14 17.03
N ILE A 180 -4.04 5.03 16.56
CA ILE A 180 -2.68 5.12 17.07
C ILE A 180 -2.36 6.51 17.59
N THR A 181 -1.36 6.62 18.47
CA THR A 181 -0.73 7.90 18.76
C THR A 181 -0.25 8.53 17.46
N PRO A 182 -0.60 9.80 17.16
CA PRO A 182 -0.28 10.40 15.88
C PRO A 182 1.22 10.39 15.55
N VAL A 183 1.54 9.86 14.35
CA VAL A 183 2.89 9.86 13.78
C VAL A 183 2.93 10.84 12.63
N LEU A 184 3.99 11.66 12.54
CA LEU A 184 4.16 12.65 11.48
C LEU A 184 5.08 12.13 10.39
N ILE A 185 4.69 12.39 9.13
CA ILE A 185 5.49 12.11 7.94
C ILE A 185 5.75 13.42 7.22
N ASP A 186 7.02 13.79 7.05
CA ASP A 186 7.42 14.98 6.28
C ASP A 186 7.40 14.67 4.78
N LEU A 187 6.48 15.30 4.05
CA LEU A 187 6.33 15.14 2.60
C LEU A 187 7.21 16.11 1.80
N LYS A 188 7.79 17.14 2.44
CA LYS A 188 8.61 18.15 1.74
C LYS A 188 9.75 17.55 0.91
N PRO A 189 10.45 16.47 1.36
CA PRO A 189 11.51 15.87 0.55
C PRO A 189 11.05 15.36 -0.81
N LEU A 190 9.77 14.94 -0.94
CA LEU A 190 9.20 14.43 -2.19
C LEU A 190 9.00 15.53 -3.25
N PHE A 191 8.91 16.78 -2.80
CA PHE A 191 8.59 17.93 -3.66
C PHE A 191 9.77 18.86 -3.93
N LYS A 192 10.96 18.58 -3.37
CA LYS A 192 12.14 19.46 -3.49
C LYS A 192 12.54 19.80 -4.93
N ASN A 193 12.20 18.96 -5.90
CA ASN A 193 12.54 19.14 -7.30
C ASN A 193 11.33 19.56 -8.17
N LEU A 194 10.18 19.84 -7.55
CA LEU A 194 9.01 20.34 -8.28
C LEU A 194 8.97 21.86 -8.22
N PRO A 195 8.59 22.55 -9.32
CA PRO A 195 8.35 23.99 -9.27
C PRO A 195 7.22 24.30 -8.28
N GLU A 196 7.35 25.39 -7.51
CA GLU A 196 6.40 25.81 -6.45
C GLU A 196 4.93 25.88 -6.93
N SER A 197 4.72 26.08 -8.23
CA SER A 197 3.37 26.09 -8.83
C SER A 197 2.68 24.71 -8.88
N LYS A 198 3.34 23.64 -8.41
CA LYS A 198 2.82 22.25 -8.43
C LYS A 198 2.76 21.59 -7.04
N ILE A 199 2.97 22.37 -5.97
CA ILE A 199 2.90 21.93 -4.56
C ILE A 199 1.56 22.31 -3.95
#